data_3c380d710b3c9ee6dfb5647f7341b9a0
#
_entry.id   3c380d710b3c9ee6dfb5647f7341b9a0
#
_cell.length_a   1.000
_cell.length_b   1.000
_cell.length_c   1.000
_cell.angle_alpha   90.00
_cell.angle_beta   90.00
_cell.angle_gamma   90.00
#
_symmetry.space_group_name_H-M   'P 1'
#
loop_
_entity.id
_entity.type
_entity.pdbx_description
1 polymer ?
#
loop_
_entity_poly.entity_id
_entity_poly.type
_entity_poly.pdbx_seq_one_letter_code
_entity_poly.pdbx_strand_id
1 'polypeptide(L)'
;MLKIKISKKLKLKIIYPNSKFKDERGIYLESFNLKKYNTKFNNIKFLEDDFSINKKNVFKGIHGDENTWKLVSCIYGKCAAYIVDCRRNSRNFGKWEKFILSGDKYFQILIPPNFGNSFLVLSNIA
;
A
#
# COMPACT_ATOMS: atom_id res chain seq x y z
N MET A 1 -11.68 -12.05 -8.42
CA MET A 1 -10.55 -11.49 -9.22
C MET A 1 -10.09 -10.20 -8.59
N LEU A 2 -8.80 -9.93 -8.53
CA LEU A 2 -8.30 -8.65 -8.01
C LEU A 2 -8.60 -7.51 -8.99
N LYS A 3 -9.20 -6.43 -8.51
CA LYS A 3 -9.38 -5.21 -9.29
C LYS A 3 -8.16 -4.32 -9.14
N ILE A 4 -7.52 -3.98 -10.24
CA ILE A 4 -6.30 -3.17 -10.26
C ILE A 4 -6.59 -1.86 -10.99
N LYS A 5 -6.17 -0.74 -10.39
CA LYS A 5 -6.11 0.57 -11.02
C LYS A 5 -4.68 1.07 -11.06
N ILE A 6 -4.40 1.99 -11.95
CA ILE A 6 -3.09 2.65 -12.07
C ILE A 6 -3.20 4.07 -11.51
N SER A 7 -2.27 4.44 -10.65
CA SER A 7 -2.23 5.78 -10.06
C SER A 7 -1.86 6.85 -11.12
N LYS A 8 -2.25 8.08 -10.84
CA LYS A 8 -2.16 9.16 -11.85
C LYS A 8 -0.73 9.59 -12.15
N LYS A 9 0.08 9.83 -11.12
CA LYS A 9 1.42 10.40 -11.26
C LYS A 9 2.49 9.33 -11.44
N LEU A 10 2.63 8.45 -10.48
CA LEU A 10 3.72 7.48 -10.42
C LEU A 10 3.42 6.17 -11.14
N LYS A 11 2.19 6.00 -11.65
CA LYS A 11 1.74 4.78 -12.35
C LYS A 11 1.84 3.51 -11.49
N LEU A 12 1.69 3.66 -10.18
CA LEU A 12 1.67 2.55 -9.23
C LEU A 12 0.40 1.72 -9.39
N LYS A 13 0.50 0.43 -9.12
CA LYS A 13 -0.66 -0.47 -9.09
C LYS A 13 -1.38 -0.35 -7.76
N ILE A 14 -2.64 0.03 -7.83
CA ILE A 14 -3.56 0.13 -6.70
C ILE A 14 -4.50 -1.06 -6.75
N ILE A 15 -4.46 -1.90 -5.72
CA ILE A 15 -5.15 -3.18 -5.66
C ILE A 15 -6.34 -3.07 -4.72
N TYR A 16 -7.51 -3.43 -5.22
CA TYR A 16 -8.75 -3.52 -4.45
C TYR A 16 -9.11 -4.98 -4.26
N PRO A 17 -8.95 -5.54 -3.05
CA PRO A 17 -9.38 -6.90 -2.76
C PRO A 17 -10.89 -7.05 -2.93
N ASN A 18 -11.31 -8.16 -3.49
CA ASN A 18 -12.75 -8.41 -3.76
C ASN A 18 -13.50 -9.00 -2.56
N SER A 19 -12.76 -9.49 -1.56
CA SER A 19 -13.34 -10.20 -0.42
C SER A 19 -13.39 -9.28 0.79
N LYS A 20 -14.34 -8.34 0.78
CA LYS A 20 -14.67 -7.50 1.93
C LYS A 20 -16.14 -7.71 2.27
N PHE A 21 -16.40 -8.21 3.46
CA PHE A 21 -17.74 -8.45 3.98
C PHE A 21 -17.97 -7.53 5.17
N LYS A 22 -19.07 -6.80 5.15
CA LYS A 22 -19.48 -5.91 6.23
C LYS A 22 -20.90 -6.26 6.65
N ASP A 23 -21.09 -6.46 7.93
CA ASP A 23 -22.42 -6.63 8.55
C ASP A 23 -22.48 -5.85 9.87
N GLU A 24 -23.52 -6.10 10.67
CA GLU A 24 -23.71 -5.46 11.98
C GLU A 24 -22.62 -5.78 13.01
N ARG A 25 -21.90 -6.89 12.84
CA ARG A 25 -20.80 -7.32 13.72
C ARG A 25 -19.48 -6.65 13.38
N GLY A 26 -19.31 -6.11 12.15
CA GLY A 26 -18.08 -5.46 11.72
C GLY A 26 -17.69 -5.77 10.28
N ILE A 27 -16.38 -5.81 10.06
CA ILE A 27 -15.79 -6.00 8.72
C ILE A 27 -14.84 -7.18 8.74
N TYR A 28 -15.03 -8.11 7.82
CA TYR A 28 -14.07 -9.16 7.47
C TYR A 28 -13.43 -8.83 6.11
N LEU A 29 -12.12 -8.98 6.02
CA LEU A 29 -11.35 -8.64 4.84
C LEU A 29 -10.28 -9.70 4.58
N GLU A 30 -10.24 -10.25 3.37
CA GLU A 30 -9.10 -11.02 2.89
C GLU A 30 -8.02 -10.04 2.40
N SER A 31 -6.99 -9.80 3.21
CA SER A 31 -5.94 -8.84 2.90
C SER A 31 -4.94 -9.36 1.86
N PHE A 32 -4.71 -10.67 1.83
CA PHE A 32 -3.79 -11.32 0.90
C PHE A 32 -4.21 -12.76 0.61
N ASN A 33 -4.05 -13.18 -0.63
CA ASN A 33 -4.25 -14.56 -1.07
C ASN A 33 -3.25 -14.89 -2.16
N LEU A 34 -2.28 -15.73 -1.85
CA LEU A 34 -1.14 -16.05 -2.72
C LEU A 34 -1.60 -16.48 -4.13
N LYS A 35 -2.61 -17.33 -4.24
CA LYS A 35 -3.11 -17.80 -5.53
C LYS A 35 -3.65 -16.65 -6.38
N LYS A 36 -4.45 -15.76 -5.78
CA LYS A 36 -5.03 -14.60 -6.47
C LYS A 36 -3.95 -13.60 -6.91
N TYR A 37 -2.96 -13.36 -6.05
CA TYR A 37 -1.87 -12.42 -6.34
C TYR A 37 -0.92 -12.97 -7.40
N ASN A 38 -0.58 -14.25 -7.33
CA ASN A 38 0.28 -14.89 -8.33
C ASN A 38 -0.31 -14.87 -9.75
N THR A 39 -1.63 -14.86 -9.92
CA THR A 39 -2.24 -14.71 -11.25
C THR A 39 -1.98 -13.35 -11.90
N LYS A 40 -1.63 -12.33 -11.11
CA LYS A 40 -1.38 -10.95 -11.57
C LYS A 40 0.07 -10.52 -11.42
N PHE A 41 0.79 -11.12 -10.47
CA PHE A 41 2.14 -10.73 -10.08
C PHE A 41 3.03 -11.95 -9.89
N ASN A 42 3.04 -12.86 -10.88
CA ASN A 42 3.73 -14.15 -10.81
C ASN A 42 5.26 -14.05 -10.64
N ASN A 43 5.83 -12.90 -10.96
CA ASN A 43 7.25 -12.61 -10.79
C ASN A 43 7.60 -11.95 -9.43
N ILE A 44 6.60 -11.72 -8.57
CA ILE A 44 6.79 -11.11 -7.25
C ILE A 44 6.50 -12.16 -6.19
N LYS A 45 7.49 -12.43 -5.32
CA LYS A 45 7.33 -13.31 -4.16
C LYS A 45 7.17 -12.45 -2.90
N PHE A 46 6.04 -12.59 -2.21
CA PHE A 46 5.81 -11.99 -0.90
C PHE A 46 6.20 -13.00 0.17
N LEU A 47 7.26 -12.71 0.92
CA LEU A 47 7.90 -13.63 1.86
C LEU A 47 7.73 -13.21 3.33
N GLU A 48 7.33 -11.98 3.58
CA GLU A 48 7.25 -11.38 4.92
C GLU A 48 6.01 -10.52 5.03
N ASP A 49 5.39 -10.52 6.19
CA ASP A 49 4.22 -9.70 6.51
C ASP A 49 4.43 -9.02 7.86
N ASP A 50 4.46 -7.69 7.86
CA ASP A 50 4.74 -6.86 9.01
C ASP A 50 3.56 -5.96 9.35
N PHE A 51 3.30 -5.81 10.64
CA PHE A 51 2.34 -4.86 11.19
C PHE A 51 3.01 -3.78 12.02
N SER A 52 2.51 -2.57 11.92
CA SER A 52 2.78 -1.53 12.89
C SER A 52 1.50 -0.86 13.35
N ILE A 53 1.41 -0.57 14.64
CA ILE A 53 0.31 0.17 15.24
C ILE A 53 0.89 1.47 15.77
N ASN A 54 0.35 2.58 15.32
CA ASN A 54 0.94 3.89 15.56
C ASN A 54 -0.11 4.89 16.05
N LYS A 55 0.32 5.83 16.88
CA LYS A 55 -0.50 6.93 17.40
C LYS A 55 -0.62 8.06 16.37
N LYS A 56 -1.63 8.90 16.54
CA LYS A 56 -1.84 10.10 15.74
C LYS A 56 -0.59 10.97 15.65
N ASN A 57 -0.38 11.57 14.49
CA ASN A 57 0.75 12.43 14.15
C ASN A 57 2.11 11.72 14.05
N VAL A 58 2.16 10.41 14.22
CA VAL A 58 3.40 9.67 13.92
C VAL A 58 3.65 9.69 12.42
N PHE A 59 4.86 10.08 12.05
CA PHE A 59 5.38 10.00 10.68
C PHE A 59 6.54 9.00 10.65
N LYS A 60 6.48 8.06 9.73
CA LYS A 60 7.55 7.09 9.49
C LYS A 60 8.00 7.12 8.04
N GLY A 61 9.29 7.13 7.84
CA GLY A 61 9.92 7.13 6.51
C GLY A 61 10.83 8.34 6.32
N ILE A 62 11.31 8.56 5.15
CA ILE A 62 11.04 7.81 3.90
C ILE A 62 11.98 6.62 3.84
N HIS A 63 11.44 5.42 3.55
CA HIS A 63 12.24 4.18 3.44
C HIS A 63 12.06 3.56 2.06
N GLY A 64 13.11 2.96 1.54
CA GLY A 64 13.09 2.21 0.30
C GLY A 64 14.44 1.54 0.06
N ASP A 65 14.47 0.57 -0.83
CA ASP A 65 15.68 -0.13 -1.24
C ASP A 65 15.59 -0.59 -2.71
N GLU A 66 16.66 -1.19 -3.19
CA GLU A 66 16.80 -1.58 -4.60
C GLU A 66 16.14 -2.93 -4.94
N ASN A 67 15.72 -3.71 -3.94
CA ASN A 67 15.35 -5.11 -4.15
C ASN A 67 13.91 -5.44 -3.74
N THR A 68 13.34 -4.67 -2.81
CA THR A 68 12.11 -5.06 -2.13
C THR A 68 10.86 -4.49 -2.81
N TRP A 69 9.94 -5.38 -3.18
CA TRP A 69 8.56 -5.04 -3.47
C TRP A 69 7.77 -4.94 -2.16
N LYS A 70 6.92 -3.94 -2.05
CA LYS A 70 6.08 -3.73 -0.86
C LYS A 70 4.62 -3.66 -1.26
N LEU A 71 3.78 -4.34 -0.49
CA LEU A 71 2.32 -4.25 -0.59
C LEU A 71 1.81 -3.54 0.67
N VAL A 72 1.49 -2.26 0.55
CA VAL A 72 1.19 -1.40 1.68
C VAL A 72 -0.30 -1.11 1.77
N SER A 73 -0.86 -1.21 2.97
CA SER A 73 -2.26 -0.88 3.25
C SER A 73 -2.44 -0.36 4.69
N CYS A 74 -3.60 0.20 4.97
CA CYS A 74 -4.04 0.55 6.32
C CYS A 74 -5.30 -0.26 6.64
N ILE A 75 -5.20 -1.18 7.60
CA ILE A 75 -6.31 -2.08 7.97
C ILE A 75 -7.31 -1.38 8.90
N TYR A 76 -6.82 -0.53 9.78
CA TYR A 76 -7.61 0.19 10.76
C TYR A 76 -7.20 1.66 10.82
N GLY A 77 -8.16 2.56 11.04
CA GLY A 77 -7.88 3.99 11.10
C GLY A 77 -7.61 4.60 9.74
N LYS A 78 -6.79 5.65 9.71
CA LYS A 78 -6.48 6.43 8.52
C LYS A 78 -5.06 6.96 8.56
N CYS A 79 -4.35 6.84 7.46
CA CYS A 79 -3.05 7.48 7.28
C CYS A 79 -2.89 8.07 5.87
N ALA A 80 -2.01 9.05 5.75
CA ALA A 80 -1.55 9.58 4.47
C ALA A 80 -0.23 8.91 4.12
N ALA A 81 -0.21 8.14 3.04
CA ALA A 81 1.01 7.55 2.49
C ALA A 81 1.59 8.46 1.40
N TYR A 82 2.89 8.65 1.43
CA TYR A 82 3.63 9.42 0.43
C TYR A 82 4.67 8.51 -0.21
N ILE A 83 4.54 8.32 -1.51
CA ILE A 83 5.44 7.47 -2.31
C ILE A 83 6.23 8.37 -3.25
N VAL A 84 7.53 8.17 -3.31
CA VAL A 84 8.44 8.94 -4.17
C VAL A 84 9.20 8.02 -5.12
N ASP A 85 9.32 8.43 -6.37
CA ASP A 85 10.14 7.72 -7.36
C ASP A 85 11.61 8.08 -7.17
N CYS A 86 12.42 7.11 -6.73
CA CYS A 86 13.86 7.25 -6.53
C CYS A 86 14.68 6.60 -7.66
N ARG A 87 14.06 6.19 -8.75
CA ARG A 87 14.77 5.61 -9.91
C ARG A 87 15.50 6.72 -10.68
N ARG A 88 16.83 6.72 -10.65
CA ARG A 88 17.67 7.79 -11.22
C ARG A 88 17.39 8.07 -12.70
N ASN A 89 17.06 7.05 -13.49
CA ASN A 89 16.81 7.17 -14.94
C ASN A 89 15.32 7.32 -15.29
N SER A 90 14.44 7.46 -14.30
CA SER A 90 13.01 7.65 -14.51
C SER A 90 12.69 9.10 -14.87
N ARG A 91 11.76 9.31 -15.81
CA ARG A 91 11.16 10.64 -16.06
C ARG A 91 10.44 11.20 -14.85
N ASN A 92 10.09 10.34 -13.89
CA ASN A 92 9.41 10.70 -12.66
C ASN A 92 10.35 10.80 -11.45
N PHE A 93 11.67 10.72 -11.65
CA PHE A 93 12.64 10.84 -10.57
C PHE A 93 12.35 12.05 -9.68
N GLY A 94 12.26 11.81 -8.36
CA GLY A 94 11.94 12.83 -7.37
C GLY A 94 10.46 13.25 -7.29
N LYS A 95 9.61 12.82 -8.22
CA LYS A 95 8.17 13.05 -8.13
C LYS A 95 7.56 12.14 -7.07
N TRP A 96 6.53 12.62 -6.43
CA TRP A 96 5.82 11.90 -5.37
C TRP A 96 4.31 11.96 -5.54
N GLU A 97 3.63 11.01 -4.95
CA GLU A 97 2.17 10.90 -4.95
C GLU A 97 1.67 10.57 -3.55
N LYS A 98 0.57 11.22 -3.14
CA LYS A 98 -0.08 11.01 -1.86
C LYS A 98 -1.28 10.09 -2.01
N PHE A 99 -1.44 9.18 -1.06
CA PHE A 99 -2.60 8.29 -0.96
C PHE A 99 -3.19 8.36 0.45
N ILE A 100 -4.50 8.45 0.56
CA ILE A 100 -5.19 8.28 1.84
C ILE A 100 -5.59 6.83 1.99
N LEU A 101 -4.89 6.13 2.86
CA LEU A 101 -5.17 4.74 3.22
C LEU A 101 -6.07 4.69 4.44
N SER A 102 -7.06 3.81 4.43
CA SER A 102 -7.96 3.62 5.57
C SER A 102 -8.59 2.23 5.59
N GLY A 103 -8.99 1.77 6.78
CA GLY A 103 -9.75 0.54 6.93
C GLY A 103 -11.13 0.60 6.24
N ASP A 104 -11.77 1.77 6.20
CA ASP A 104 -13.10 1.94 5.59
C ASP A 104 -13.07 1.81 4.08
N LYS A 105 -12.15 2.49 3.44
CA LYS A 105 -11.94 2.46 1.97
C LYS A 105 -10.66 1.69 1.66
N TYR A 106 -10.67 0.41 2.03
CA TYR A 106 -9.48 -0.43 1.94
C TYR A 106 -9.01 -0.64 0.50
N PHE A 107 -7.77 -0.34 0.26
CA PHE A 107 -6.99 -0.74 -0.91
C PHE A 107 -5.52 -0.88 -0.53
N GLN A 108 -4.75 -1.47 -1.43
CA GLN A 108 -3.32 -1.67 -1.25
C GLN A 108 -2.56 -0.97 -2.36
N ILE A 109 -1.35 -0.50 -2.05
CA ILE A 109 -0.42 0.07 -3.02
C ILE A 109 0.71 -0.93 -3.22
N LEU A 110 0.92 -1.37 -4.45
CA LEU A 110 2.10 -2.16 -4.82
C LEU A 110 3.23 -1.21 -5.18
N ILE A 111 4.25 -1.18 -4.34
CA ILE A 111 5.41 -0.29 -4.45
C ILE A 111 6.59 -1.09 -4.97
N PRO A 112 7.13 -0.76 -6.15
CA PRO A 112 8.31 -1.44 -6.71
C PRO A 112 9.60 -1.10 -5.96
N PRO A 113 10.68 -1.88 -6.18
CA PRO A 113 12.03 -1.46 -5.81
C PRO A 113 12.37 -0.07 -6.33
N ASN A 114 13.29 0.61 -5.67
CA ASN A 114 13.72 1.98 -5.98
C ASN A 114 12.65 3.07 -5.84
N PHE A 115 11.60 2.79 -5.06
CA PHE A 115 10.66 3.80 -4.58
C PHE A 115 10.81 3.97 -3.07
N GLY A 116 10.72 5.21 -2.60
CA GLY A 116 10.61 5.51 -1.18
C GLY A 116 9.15 5.56 -0.75
N ASN A 117 8.86 5.06 0.44
CA ASN A 117 7.53 5.15 1.04
C ASN A 117 7.58 5.70 2.46
N SER A 118 6.54 6.41 2.82
CA SER A 118 6.34 6.99 4.15
C SER A 118 4.86 7.08 4.46
N PHE A 119 4.52 7.28 5.72
CA PHE A 119 3.14 7.56 6.10
C PHE A 119 3.05 8.49 7.31
N LEU A 120 1.97 9.25 7.35
CA LEU A 120 1.55 10.08 8.48
C LEU A 120 0.22 9.56 9.02
N VAL A 121 0.15 9.26 10.29
CA VAL A 121 -1.07 8.80 10.96
C VAL A 121 -2.03 9.97 11.18
N LEU A 122 -3.24 9.88 10.65
CA LEU A 122 -4.27 10.92 10.70
C LEU A 122 -5.34 10.65 11.76
N SER A 123 -5.66 9.39 12.04
CA SER A 123 -6.58 8.98 13.10
C SER A 123 -5.85 8.81 14.44
N ASN A 124 -6.59 8.61 15.53
CA ASN A 124 -5.99 8.40 16.85
C ASN A 124 -5.04 7.21 16.88
N ILE A 125 -5.39 6.14 16.14
CA ILE A 125 -4.59 4.93 15.94
C ILE A 125 -4.75 4.50 14.48
N ALA A 126 -3.67 4.07 13.90
CA ALA A 126 -3.63 3.36 12.62
C ALA A 126 -2.44 2.41 12.54
#